data_093a03be3bf0321a8965f36e7af2e73f
#
_entry.id   093a03be3bf0321a8965f36e7af2e73f
#
_cell.length_a   1.000
_cell.length_b   1.000
_cell.length_c   1.000
_cell.angle_alpha   90.00
_cell.angle_beta   90.00
_cell.angle_gamma   90.00
#
_symmetry.space_group_name_H-M   'P 1'
#
loop_
_entity.id
_entity.type
_entity.pdbx_description
1 polymer ?
#
loop_
_entity_poly.entity_id
_entity_poly.type
_entity_poly.pdbx_seq_one_letter_code
_entity_poly.pdbx_strand_id
1 'polypeptide(L)'
;PAGAPGRTTLAVNLAAEAAAAGKTVLLIDADTYGSSVAAHLGLLDESAGVAQACRLADQGLLDADSLIRSTLSVSLKGERLLVLTGITRSDRWIELRPTALGLVVEQARKAMELIVIDCGFSLETDEELSFDTMAPRRNGATLRALELADTIFAVGSADSVGVPRLVR
;
A
#
# COMPACT_ATOMS: atom_id res chain seq x y z
N PRO A 1 -14.66 -13.98 2.51
CA PRO A 1 -13.81 -12.83 2.23
C PRO A 1 -14.02 -11.82 3.31
N ALA A 2 -13.03 -11.71 4.15
CA ALA A 2 -13.11 -10.84 5.29
C ALA A 2 -12.43 -9.51 4.96
N GLY A 3 -13.08 -8.67 4.17
CA GLY A 3 -12.67 -7.28 4.11
C GLY A 3 -12.81 -6.67 5.51
N ALA A 4 -11.76 -6.09 6.08
CA ALA A 4 -11.92 -5.26 7.25
C ALA A 4 -12.54 -3.92 6.80
N PRO A 5 -13.81 -3.64 7.15
CA PRO A 5 -14.44 -2.42 6.72
C PRO A 5 -13.69 -1.22 7.32
N GLY A 6 -13.31 -0.28 6.46
CA GLY A 6 -12.74 0.99 6.88
C GLY A 6 -11.22 1.11 6.82
N ARG A 7 -10.43 0.07 6.49
CA ARG A 7 -8.97 0.22 6.33
C ARG A 7 -8.61 1.28 5.31
N THR A 8 -9.04 1.10 4.07
CA THR A 8 -8.78 2.07 2.99
C THR A 8 -9.35 3.45 3.32
N THR A 9 -10.55 3.51 3.92
CA THR A 9 -11.13 4.77 4.38
C THR A 9 -10.22 5.47 5.38
N LEU A 10 -9.68 4.75 6.37
CA LEU A 10 -8.74 5.32 7.34
C LEU A 10 -7.46 5.78 6.67
N ALA A 11 -6.86 4.94 5.82
CA ALA A 11 -5.61 5.25 5.12
C ALA A 11 -5.74 6.50 4.25
N VAL A 12 -6.81 6.58 3.45
CA VAL A 12 -7.09 7.74 2.58
C VAL A 12 -7.29 9.01 3.40
N ASN A 13 -8.11 8.97 4.47
CA ASN A 13 -8.37 10.16 5.28
C ASN A 13 -7.12 10.60 6.05
N LEU A 14 -6.35 9.67 6.63
CA LEU A 14 -5.11 9.99 7.33
C LEU A 14 -4.10 10.69 6.39
N ALA A 15 -3.91 10.13 5.19
CA ALA A 15 -3.03 10.71 4.19
C ALA A 15 -3.53 12.08 3.71
N ALA A 16 -4.84 12.22 3.46
CA ALA A 16 -5.45 13.45 2.99
C ALA A 16 -5.36 14.57 4.03
N GLU A 17 -5.65 14.30 5.30
CA GLU A 17 -5.57 15.30 6.37
C GLU A 17 -4.11 15.74 6.62
N ALA A 18 -3.16 14.79 6.57
CA ALA A 18 -1.75 15.14 6.71
C ALA A 18 -1.26 16.01 5.53
N ALA A 19 -1.66 15.69 4.29
CA ALA A 19 -1.35 16.50 3.11
C ALA A 19 -1.99 17.89 3.22
N ALA A 20 -3.28 17.98 3.62
CA ALA A 20 -3.98 19.26 3.83
C ALA A 20 -3.36 20.10 4.96
N ALA A 21 -2.62 19.48 5.89
CA ALA A 21 -1.82 20.17 6.91
C ALA A 21 -0.42 20.58 6.41
N GLY A 22 -0.14 20.47 5.12
CA GLY A 22 1.10 20.91 4.48
C GLY A 22 2.26 19.91 4.54
N LYS A 23 2.00 18.63 4.88
CA LYS A 23 3.05 17.59 4.86
C LYS A 23 3.25 17.03 3.47
N THR A 24 4.48 16.62 3.17
CA THR A 24 4.78 15.81 1.98
C THR A 24 4.38 14.36 2.24
N VAL A 25 3.29 13.92 1.61
CA VAL A 25 2.67 12.62 1.89
C VAL A 25 2.63 11.74 0.66
N LEU A 26 2.99 10.47 0.83
CA LEU A 26 2.76 9.39 -0.13
C LEU A 26 1.78 8.38 0.45
N LEU A 27 0.69 8.13 -0.28
CA LEU A 27 -0.24 7.03 -0.02
C LEU A 27 0.06 5.88 -0.98
N ILE A 28 0.28 4.69 -0.45
CA ILE A 28 0.57 3.47 -1.21
C ILE A 28 -0.59 2.49 -1.03
N ASP A 29 -1.21 2.06 -2.12
CA ASP A 29 -2.17 0.95 -2.12
C ASP A 29 -1.42 -0.36 -2.35
N ALA A 30 -1.19 -1.11 -1.28
CA ALA A 30 -0.52 -2.41 -1.28
C ALA A 30 -1.48 -3.58 -1.02
N ASP A 31 -2.80 -3.36 -1.12
CA ASP A 31 -3.78 -4.44 -0.97
C ASP A 31 -3.77 -5.34 -2.22
N THR A 32 -3.22 -6.54 -2.07
CA THR A 32 -3.11 -7.55 -3.13
C THR A 32 -4.42 -8.31 -3.40
N TYR A 33 -5.47 -8.04 -2.64
CA TYR A 33 -6.78 -8.70 -2.78
C TYR A 33 -7.83 -7.80 -3.40
N GLY A 34 -7.84 -6.52 -3.03
CA GLY A 34 -8.88 -5.61 -3.45
C GLY A 34 -8.46 -4.15 -3.35
N SER A 35 -7.42 -3.78 -4.12
CA SER A 35 -6.97 -2.39 -4.23
C SER A 35 -8.13 -1.45 -4.50
N SER A 36 -8.30 -0.42 -3.69
CA SER A 36 -9.46 0.46 -3.76
C SER A 36 -9.17 1.95 -3.49
N VAL A 37 -7.91 2.32 -3.21
CA VAL A 37 -7.52 3.71 -2.97
C VAL A 37 -7.88 4.61 -4.16
N ALA A 38 -7.60 4.17 -5.39
CA ALA A 38 -7.94 4.93 -6.60
C ALA A 38 -9.45 5.22 -6.68
N ALA A 39 -10.29 4.21 -6.41
CA ALA A 39 -11.75 4.37 -6.41
C ALA A 39 -12.23 5.33 -5.30
N HIS A 40 -11.65 5.26 -4.09
CA HIS A 40 -11.96 6.18 -2.99
C HIS A 40 -11.63 7.64 -3.31
N LEU A 41 -10.60 7.86 -4.11
CA LEU A 41 -10.14 9.19 -4.52
C LEU A 41 -10.74 9.66 -5.85
N GLY A 42 -11.62 8.85 -6.48
CA GLY A 42 -12.21 9.18 -7.78
C GLY A 42 -11.20 9.24 -8.93
N LEU A 43 -10.09 8.53 -8.81
CA LEU A 43 -9.07 8.47 -9.85
C LEU A 43 -9.52 7.47 -10.93
N LEU A 44 -9.64 7.96 -12.16
CA LEU A 44 -10.11 7.17 -13.31
C LEU A 44 -8.95 6.52 -14.09
N ASP A 45 -7.72 6.82 -13.71
CA ASP A 45 -6.54 6.23 -14.35
C ASP A 45 -6.38 4.77 -13.88
N GLU A 46 -6.36 3.85 -14.82
CA GLU A 46 -6.15 2.41 -14.56
C GLU A 46 -4.66 2.05 -14.37
N SER A 47 -3.78 3.03 -14.16
CA SER A 47 -2.37 2.76 -13.89
C SER A 47 -2.21 2.05 -12.53
N ALA A 48 -1.36 1.03 -12.50
CA ALA A 48 -0.95 0.38 -11.27
C ALA A 48 0.40 0.98 -10.81
N GLY A 49 0.35 2.17 -10.21
CA GLY A 49 1.54 2.93 -9.83
C GLY A 49 2.49 2.15 -8.91
N VAL A 50 1.95 1.43 -7.94
CA VAL A 50 2.75 0.59 -7.03
C VAL A 50 3.48 -0.54 -7.78
N ALA A 51 2.81 -1.20 -8.74
CA ALA A 51 3.44 -2.25 -9.54
C ALA A 51 4.54 -1.69 -10.46
N GLN A 52 4.34 -0.49 -11.01
CA GLN A 52 5.37 0.20 -11.78
C GLN A 52 6.59 0.53 -10.92
N ALA A 53 6.40 1.11 -9.73
CA ALA A 53 7.48 1.43 -8.81
C ALA A 53 8.23 0.16 -8.37
N CYS A 54 7.52 -0.92 -8.04
CA CYS A 54 8.13 -2.21 -7.70
C CYS A 54 8.96 -2.79 -8.86
N ARG A 55 8.48 -2.70 -10.08
CA ARG A 55 9.24 -3.17 -11.27
C ARG A 55 10.53 -2.37 -11.46
N LEU A 56 10.47 -1.04 -11.31
CA LEU A 56 11.66 -0.18 -11.39
C LEU A 56 12.65 -0.51 -10.27
N ALA A 57 12.16 -0.81 -9.06
CA ALA A 57 12.98 -1.24 -7.94
C ALA A 57 13.70 -2.57 -8.21
N ASP A 58 12.99 -3.57 -8.73
CA ASP A 58 13.56 -4.87 -9.10
C ASP A 58 14.64 -4.75 -10.20
N GLN A 59 14.51 -3.76 -11.07
CA GLN A 59 15.48 -3.47 -12.14
C GLN A 59 16.66 -2.59 -11.68
N GLY A 60 16.65 -2.11 -10.44
CA GLY A 60 17.67 -1.15 -9.95
C GLY A 60 17.57 0.24 -10.57
N LEU A 61 16.40 0.60 -11.12
CA LEU A 61 16.13 1.86 -11.83
C LEU A 61 15.25 2.82 -11.03
N LEU A 62 14.91 2.48 -9.78
CA LEU A 62 14.09 3.32 -8.93
C LEU A 62 14.94 4.43 -8.30
N ASP A 63 14.68 5.66 -8.72
CA ASP A 63 15.20 6.89 -8.13
C ASP A 63 14.06 7.83 -7.70
N ALA A 64 14.39 9.02 -7.21
CA ALA A 64 13.39 9.99 -6.77
C ALA A 64 12.44 10.41 -7.91
N ASP A 65 12.98 10.66 -9.08
CA ASP A 65 12.19 11.12 -10.23
C ASP A 65 11.28 10.02 -10.77
N SER A 66 11.76 8.80 -10.89
CA SER A 66 10.98 7.66 -11.37
C SER A 66 9.91 7.24 -10.36
N LEU A 67 10.18 7.38 -9.04
CA LEU A 67 9.16 7.21 -8.02
C LEU A 67 8.03 8.22 -8.19
N ILE A 68 8.35 9.52 -8.32
CA ILE A 68 7.34 10.58 -8.52
C ILE A 68 6.56 10.35 -9.82
N ARG A 69 7.21 9.97 -10.92
CA ARG A 69 6.52 9.64 -12.18
C ARG A 69 5.58 8.43 -12.08
N SER A 70 5.80 7.56 -11.10
CA SER A 70 4.91 6.42 -10.83
C SER A 70 3.68 6.80 -9.99
N THR A 71 3.63 8.02 -9.42
CA THR A 71 2.51 8.49 -8.62
C THR A 71 1.48 9.25 -9.44
N LEU A 72 0.23 9.21 -8.97
CA LEU A 72 -0.78 10.20 -9.31
C LEU A 72 -0.81 11.27 -8.23
N SER A 73 -1.16 12.49 -8.63
CA SER A 73 -1.24 13.63 -7.71
C SER A 73 -2.70 14.06 -7.52
N VAL A 74 -3.14 14.10 -6.27
CA VAL A 74 -4.47 14.58 -5.89
C VAL A 74 -4.32 15.95 -5.22
N SER A 75 -5.08 16.95 -5.69
CA SER A 75 -5.09 18.28 -5.07
C SER A 75 -6.08 18.32 -3.92
N LEU A 76 -5.63 18.76 -2.75
CA LEU A 76 -6.41 18.86 -1.53
C LEU A 76 -6.20 20.23 -0.87
N LYS A 77 -7.18 21.11 -0.96
CA LYS A 77 -7.13 22.45 -0.33
C LYS A 77 -5.87 23.27 -0.73
N GLY A 78 -5.39 23.08 -1.96
CA GLY A 78 -4.18 23.74 -2.46
C GLY A 78 -2.88 22.95 -2.26
N GLU A 79 -2.90 21.92 -1.44
CA GLU A 79 -1.79 21.00 -1.20
C GLU A 79 -1.89 19.75 -2.08
N ARG A 80 -0.85 18.93 -2.09
CA ARG A 80 -0.76 17.75 -2.96
C ARG A 80 -0.57 16.46 -2.14
N LEU A 81 -1.44 15.49 -2.40
CA LEU A 81 -1.25 14.11 -1.98
C LEU A 81 -0.71 13.30 -3.17
N LEU A 82 0.42 12.63 -2.98
CA LEU A 82 0.96 11.68 -3.95
C LEU A 82 0.41 10.29 -3.66
N VAL A 83 0.01 9.57 -4.73
CA VAL A 83 -0.63 8.25 -4.60
C VAL A 83 0.05 7.25 -5.54
N LEU A 84 0.57 6.17 -5.01
CA LEU A 84 0.86 4.95 -5.76
C LEU A 84 -0.40 4.08 -5.76
N THR A 85 -1.13 4.14 -6.85
CA THR A 85 -2.35 3.35 -7.05
C THR A 85 -2.04 1.86 -7.05
N GLY A 86 -2.98 1.06 -6.56
CA GLY A 86 -2.82 -0.37 -6.43
C GLY A 86 -2.95 -1.15 -7.74
N ILE A 87 -2.91 -2.47 -7.65
CA ILE A 87 -3.07 -3.35 -8.81
C ILE A 87 -4.51 -3.32 -9.32
N THR A 88 -4.68 -3.26 -10.64
CA THR A 88 -6.00 -3.17 -11.28
C THR A 88 -6.76 -4.51 -11.29
N ARG A 89 -6.05 -5.62 -11.12
CA ARG A 89 -6.61 -6.97 -11.05
C ARG A 89 -5.86 -7.78 -9.99
N SER A 90 -6.61 -8.56 -9.23
CA SER A 90 -6.06 -9.31 -8.10
C SER A 90 -5.08 -10.43 -8.50
N ASP A 91 -5.09 -10.90 -9.75
CA ASP A 91 -4.12 -11.87 -10.27
C ASP A 91 -2.72 -11.27 -10.50
N ARG A 92 -2.61 -9.93 -10.52
CA ARG A 92 -1.34 -9.21 -10.64
C ARG A 92 -0.58 -9.05 -9.32
N TRP A 93 -1.02 -9.65 -8.22
CA TRP A 93 -0.37 -9.55 -6.91
C TRP A 93 1.12 -9.93 -6.94
N ILE A 94 1.52 -10.81 -7.84
CA ILE A 94 2.91 -11.24 -8.04
C ILE A 94 3.85 -10.07 -8.40
N GLU A 95 3.33 -8.95 -8.88
CA GLU A 95 4.10 -7.74 -9.19
C GLU A 95 4.51 -6.95 -7.94
N LEU A 96 3.86 -7.19 -6.79
CA LEU A 96 4.18 -6.56 -5.50
C LEU A 96 5.07 -7.49 -4.66
N ARG A 97 6.31 -7.67 -5.10
CA ARG A 97 7.28 -8.48 -4.36
C ARG A 97 7.68 -7.76 -3.05
N PRO A 98 7.82 -8.48 -1.92
CA PRO A 98 8.17 -7.89 -0.63
C PRO A 98 9.47 -7.06 -0.68
N THR A 99 10.49 -7.58 -1.37
CA THR A 99 11.78 -6.90 -1.53
C THR A 99 11.65 -5.61 -2.34
N ALA A 100 10.90 -5.64 -3.44
CA ALA A 100 10.67 -4.48 -4.29
C ALA A 100 9.88 -3.39 -3.55
N LEU A 101 8.80 -3.77 -2.84
CA LEU A 101 8.04 -2.83 -2.01
C LEU A 101 8.94 -2.21 -0.92
N GLY A 102 9.83 -2.99 -0.31
CA GLY A 102 10.81 -2.47 0.65
C GLY A 102 11.67 -1.36 0.05
N LEU A 103 12.21 -1.58 -1.15
CA LEU A 103 13.03 -0.58 -1.87
C LEU A 103 12.20 0.68 -2.22
N VAL A 104 10.93 0.52 -2.60
CA VAL A 104 10.02 1.65 -2.85
C VAL A 104 9.84 2.49 -1.58
N VAL A 105 9.58 1.86 -0.45
CA VAL A 105 9.41 2.56 0.84
C VAL A 105 10.72 3.25 1.25
N GLU A 106 11.85 2.58 1.13
CA GLU A 106 13.17 3.18 1.42
C GLU A 106 13.47 4.40 0.54
N GLN A 107 13.14 4.34 -0.75
CA GLN A 107 13.28 5.47 -1.65
C GLN A 107 12.32 6.61 -1.27
N ALA A 108 11.07 6.29 -0.94
CA ALA A 108 10.07 7.27 -0.52
C ALA A 108 10.46 7.99 0.78
N ARG A 109 11.05 7.29 1.75
CA ARG A 109 11.52 7.87 3.03
C ARG A 109 12.53 9.00 2.87
N LYS A 110 13.22 9.09 1.74
CA LYS A 110 14.20 10.16 1.46
C LYS A 110 13.55 11.51 1.15
N ALA A 111 12.27 11.52 0.74
CA ALA A 111 11.60 12.71 0.24
C ALA A 111 10.23 12.98 0.90
N MET A 112 9.63 11.98 1.54
CA MET A 112 8.31 12.08 2.15
C MET A 112 8.41 12.20 3.67
N GLU A 113 7.63 13.12 4.26
CA GLU A 113 7.49 13.25 5.72
C GLU A 113 6.57 12.18 6.30
N LEU A 114 5.61 11.70 5.51
CA LEU A 114 4.69 10.64 5.89
C LEU A 114 4.45 9.70 4.73
N ILE A 115 4.52 8.40 5.00
CA ILE A 115 4.14 7.34 4.08
C ILE A 115 3.00 6.55 4.74
N VAL A 116 1.85 6.51 4.09
CA VAL A 116 0.70 5.71 4.51
C VAL A 116 0.56 4.54 3.57
N ILE A 117 0.48 3.31 4.10
CA ILE A 117 0.37 2.10 3.30
C ILE A 117 -0.95 1.40 3.63
N ASP A 118 -1.85 1.33 2.66
CA ASP A 118 -3.07 0.52 2.77
C ASP A 118 -2.73 -0.93 2.41
N CYS A 119 -2.90 -1.84 3.36
CA CYS A 119 -2.47 -3.22 3.26
C CYS A 119 -3.64 -4.19 3.09
N GLY A 120 -3.37 -5.37 2.55
CA GLY A 120 -4.31 -6.49 2.53
C GLY A 120 -4.71 -6.96 3.94
N PHE A 121 -5.78 -7.73 4.01
CA PHE A 121 -6.36 -8.18 5.30
C PHE A 121 -5.70 -9.45 5.86
N SER A 122 -5.00 -10.23 5.03
CA SER A 122 -4.44 -11.52 5.42
C SER A 122 -2.99 -11.37 5.85
N LEU A 123 -2.69 -11.95 7.01
CA LEU A 123 -1.33 -12.02 7.59
C LEU A 123 -0.80 -13.46 7.57
N GLU A 124 -1.55 -14.40 6.97
CA GLU A 124 -1.15 -15.80 6.90
C GLU A 124 0.13 -15.94 6.07
N THR A 125 1.08 -16.68 6.63
CA THR A 125 2.25 -17.16 5.91
C THR A 125 1.90 -18.51 5.29
N ASP A 126 2.13 -18.67 3.97
CA ASP A 126 1.95 -19.97 3.32
C ASP A 126 3.00 -20.96 3.85
N GLU A 127 2.64 -21.73 4.88
CA GLU A 127 3.52 -22.72 5.51
C GLU A 127 3.95 -23.80 4.53
N GLU A 128 3.09 -24.17 3.58
CA GLU A 128 3.38 -25.15 2.53
C GLU A 128 4.53 -24.72 1.61
N LEU A 129 4.76 -23.40 1.47
CA LEU A 129 5.86 -22.83 0.70
C LEU A 129 7.09 -22.50 1.56
N SER A 130 7.11 -22.90 2.83
CA SER A 130 8.21 -22.57 3.74
C SER A 130 9.56 -23.12 3.30
N PHE A 131 9.57 -24.19 2.51
CA PHE A 131 10.78 -24.82 1.94
C PHE A 131 11.28 -24.14 0.66
N ASP A 132 10.42 -23.37 -0.04
CA ASP A 132 10.81 -22.58 -1.23
C ASP A 132 10.76 -21.09 -0.90
N THR A 133 11.91 -20.55 -0.48
CA THR A 133 12.06 -19.14 -0.15
C THR A 133 11.93 -18.21 -1.36
N MET A 134 11.97 -18.74 -2.58
CA MET A 134 11.85 -17.98 -3.83
C MET A 134 10.42 -17.93 -4.36
N ALA A 135 9.52 -18.77 -3.84
CA ALA A 135 8.12 -18.77 -4.27
C ALA A 135 7.44 -17.45 -3.92
N PRO A 136 6.72 -16.83 -4.87
CA PRO A 136 5.98 -15.60 -4.59
C PRO A 136 4.89 -15.88 -3.56
N ARG A 137 4.75 -14.99 -2.56
CA ARG A 137 3.74 -15.08 -1.49
C ARG A 137 2.80 -13.90 -1.56
N ARG A 138 1.50 -14.17 -1.68
CA ARG A 138 0.48 -13.13 -1.86
C ARG A 138 0.45 -12.13 -0.71
N ASN A 139 0.63 -12.60 0.51
CA ASN A 139 0.64 -11.75 1.72
C ASN A 139 2.00 -11.10 1.99
N GLY A 140 3.02 -11.43 1.19
CA GLY A 140 4.38 -10.94 1.40
C GLY A 140 4.50 -9.43 1.38
N ALA A 141 3.77 -8.73 0.52
CA ALA A 141 3.75 -7.27 0.47
C ALA A 141 3.19 -6.67 1.77
N THR A 142 2.07 -7.21 2.28
CA THR A 142 1.47 -6.79 3.57
C THR A 142 2.44 -7.03 4.73
N LEU A 143 3.02 -8.22 4.84
CA LEU A 143 3.96 -8.56 5.91
C LEU A 143 5.18 -7.63 5.86
N ARG A 144 5.71 -7.37 4.68
CA ARG A 144 6.85 -6.44 4.52
C ARG A 144 6.49 -5.01 4.90
N ALA A 145 5.29 -4.54 4.54
CA ALA A 145 4.83 -3.21 4.94
C ALA A 145 4.74 -3.08 6.47
N LEU A 146 4.23 -4.11 7.17
CA LEU A 146 4.17 -4.13 8.64
C LEU A 146 5.55 -4.14 9.29
N GLU A 147 6.52 -4.87 8.73
CA GLU A 147 7.90 -4.87 9.22
C GLU A 147 8.57 -3.49 9.12
N LEU A 148 8.24 -2.73 8.08
CA LEU A 148 8.83 -1.41 7.82
C LEU A 148 8.11 -0.28 8.55
N ALA A 149 6.90 -0.52 9.06
CA ALA A 149 6.06 0.53 9.64
C ALA A 149 6.55 0.99 11.01
N ASP A 150 6.60 2.29 11.21
CA ASP A 150 6.86 2.91 12.52
C ASP A 150 5.61 2.86 13.41
N THR A 151 4.42 2.84 12.79
CA THR A 151 3.11 2.75 13.47
C THR A 151 2.15 1.89 12.66
N ILE A 152 1.44 1.00 13.31
CA ILE A 152 0.47 0.10 12.70
C ILE A 152 -0.92 0.40 13.27
N PHE A 153 -1.89 0.63 12.39
CA PHE A 153 -3.31 0.76 12.72
C PHE A 153 -4.04 -0.52 12.34
N ALA A 154 -4.51 -1.26 13.33
CA ALA A 154 -5.39 -2.39 13.12
C ALA A 154 -6.85 -1.90 13.07
N VAL A 155 -7.55 -2.16 11.96
CA VAL A 155 -8.91 -1.66 11.71
C VAL A 155 -9.89 -2.80 11.69
N GLY A 156 -10.96 -2.68 12.47
CA GLY A 156 -12.05 -3.65 12.53
C GLY A 156 -13.39 -2.99 12.84
N SER A 157 -14.48 -3.69 12.58
CA SER A 157 -15.80 -3.23 12.99
C SER A 157 -16.07 -3.56 14.48
N ALA A 158 -16.75 -2.65 15.19
CA ALA A 158 -17.11 -2.82 16.59
C ALA A 158 -18.38 -3.66 16.75
N ASP A 159 -18.37 -4.89 16.23
CA ASP A 159 -19.49 -5.82 16.30
C ASP A 159 -19.02 -7.23 16.73
N SER A 160 -19.96 -8.13 16.94
CA SER A 160 -19.71 -9.50 17.40
C SER A 160 -18.87 -10.35 16.42
N VAL A 161 -18.72 -9.91 15.18
CA VAL A 161 -17.92 -10.59 14.16
C VAL A 161 -16.58 -9.89 13.95
N GLY A 162 -16.55 -8.56 13.98
CA GLY A 162 -15.36 -7.77 13.73
C GLY A 162 -14.33 -7.86 14.84
N VAL A 163 -14.76 -7.75 16.10
CA VAL A 163 -13.84 -7.81 17.26
C VAL A 163 -13.07 -9.13 17.32
N PRO A 164 -13.68 -10.32 17.22
CA PRO A 164 -12.92 -11.58 17.21
C PRO A 164 -11.96 -11.71 16.02
N ARG A 165 -12.27 -11.08 14.87
CA ARG A 165 -11.38 -11.09 13.70
C ARG A 165 -10.17 -10.18 13.86
N LEU A 166 -10.30 -9.12 14.65
CA LEU A 166 -9.20 -8.18 14.90
C LEU A 166 -8.18 -8.74 15.91
N VAL A 167 -8.61 -9.62 16.82
CA VAL A 167 -7.80 -10.16 17.92
C VAL A 167 -7.12 -11.50 17.55
N ARG A 168 -7.48 -12.12 16.44
CA ARG A 168 -6.83 -13.33 15.93
C ARG A 168 -5.53 -13.02 15.22
#